data_f560b8de1f3c47ed64bdb07cd84cda0f
#
_entry.id   f560b8de1f3c47ed64bdb07cd84cda0f
#
_cell.length_a   1.000
_cell.length_b   1.000
_cell.length_c   1.000
_cell.angle_alpha   90.00
_cell.angle_beta   90.00
_cell.angle_gamma   90.00
#
_symmetry.space_group_name_H-M   'P 1'
#
loop_
_entity.id
_entity.type
_entity.pdbx_description
1 polymer ?
#
loop_
_entity_poly.entity_id
_entity_poly.type
_entity_poly.pdbx_seq_one_letter_code
_entity_poly.pdbx_strand_id
1 'polypeptide(L)'
;MSLQVLKLYKTLNRTIQKVFRNDPIGISAANLEIRKEFDKNRDVMSENTQKELIQYGYEVNYVLDQKVLQLQQMDDKGRYKANIRPDMEFGIDTPYRDDITEEQYKEANRGAKQKCSSYNMNKMTMIDKNEQ
;
A
#
# COMPACT_ATOMS: atom_id res chain seq x y z
N MET A 1 -13.77 13.27 19.30
CA MET A 1 -13.46 12.68 17.97
C MET A 1 -14.29 13.39 16.90
N SER A 2 -13.65 13.93 15.87
CA SER A 2 -14.34 14.59 14.76
C SER A 2 -15.18 13.60 13.95
N LEU A 3 -16.33 14.04 13.41
CA LEU A 3 -17.16 13.23 12.52
C LEU A 3 -16.38 12.72 11.29
N GLN A 4 -15.43 13.51 10.81
CA GLN A 4 -14.56 13.13 9.68
C GLN A 4 -13.65 11.95 10.02
N VAL A 5 -13.07 11.92 11.21
CA VAL A 5 -12.24 10.82 11.73
C VAL A 5 -13.05 9.53 11.82
N LEU A 6 -14.29 9.60 12.31
CA LEU A 6 -15.18 8.44 12.39
C LEU A 6 -15.58 7.92 11.01
N LYS A 7 -15.81 8.82 10.04
CA LYS A 7 -16.08 8.43 8.65
C LYS A 7 -14.88 7.72 8.04
N LEU A 8 -13.67 8.27 8.19
CA LEU A 8 -12.43 7.65 7.70
C LEU A 8 -12.23 6.26 8.31
N TYR A 9 -12.35 6.13 9.64
CA TYR A 9 -12.23 4.84 10.34
C TYR A 9 -13.19 3.79 9.78
N LYS A 10 -14.47 4.15 9.59
CA LYS A 10 -15.46 3.25 9.00
C LYS A 10 -15.14 2.88 7.56
N THR A 11 -14.63 3.84 6.77
CA THR A 11 -14.25 3.61 5.37
C THR A 11 -13.09 2.62 5.30
N LEU A 12 -12.02 2.83 6.06
CA LEU A 12 -10.88 1.90 6.12
C LEU A 12 -11.30 0.49 6.50
N ASN A 13 -12.14 0.34 7.54
CA ASN A 13 -12.62 -1.00 7.94
C ASN A 13 -13.44 -1.69 6.84
N ARG A 14 -14.28 -0.94 6.08
CA ARG A 14 -15.02 -1.51 4.95
C ARG A 14 -14.09 -1.93 3.81
N THR A 15 -13.09 -1.10 3.51
CA THR A 15 -12.08 -1.41 2.50
C THR A 15 -11.31 -2.67 2.85
N ILE A 16 -10.88 -2.82 4.11
CA ILE A 16 -10.23 -4.05 4.59
C ILE A 16 -11.10 -5.28 4.38
N GLN A 17 -12.38 -5.22 4.76
CA GLN A 17 -13.32 -6.33 4.57
C GLN A 17 -13.49 -6.69 3.07
N LYS A 18 -13.47 -5.68 2.20
CA LYS A 18 -13.55 -5.87 0.75
C LYS A 18 -12.28 -6.49 0.18
N VAL A 19 -11.12 -5.93 0.55
CA VAL A 19 -9.80 -6.33 0.02
C VAL A 19 -9.40 -7.72 0.51
N PHE A 20 -9.54 -7.98 1.80
CA PHE A 20 -9.14 -9.24 2.46
C PHE A 20 -10.30 -10.22 2.67
N ARG A 21 -11.28 -10.24 1.76
CA ARG A 21 -12.57 -10.93 1.91
C ARG A 21 -12.48 -12.37 2.41
N ASN A 22 -11.49 -13.13 2.00
CA ASN A 22 -11.33 -14.54 2.35
C ASN A 22 -10.11 -14.81 3.28
N ASP A 23 -9.61 -13.75 3.91
CA ASP A 23 -8.43 -13.82 4.78
C ASP A 23 -8.76 -13.24 6.16
N PRO A 24 -9.30 -14.06 7.08
CA PRO A 24 -9.65 -13.60 8.43
C PRO A 24 -8.43 -13.15 9.24
N ILE A 25 -7.26 -13.74 8.97
CA ILE A 25 -6.01 -13.37 9.65
C ILE A 25 -5.57 -11.99 9.16
N GLY A 26 -5.57 -11.76 7.86
CA GLY A 26 -5.26 -10.46 7.26
C GLY A 26 -6.22 -9.36 7.71
N ILE A 27 -7.53 -9.64 7.77
CA ILE A 27 -8.54 -8.71 8.31
C ILE A 27 -8.24 -8.35 9.76
N SER A 28 -7.93 -9.35 10.59
CA SER A 28 -7.65 -9.12 12.02
C SER A 28 -6.38 -8.28 12.21
N ALA A 29 -5.30 -8.61 11.50
CA ALA A 29 -4.04 -7.89 11.55
C ALA A 29 -4.19 -6.44 11.07
N ALA A 30 -4.85 -6.22 9.94
CA ALA A 30 -5.09 -4.90 9.40
C ALA A 30 -5.96 -4.03 10.32
N ASN A 31 -7.03 -4.60 10.91
CA ASN A 31 -7.86 -3.90 11.88
C ASN A 31 -7.09 -3.50 13.15
N LEU A 32 -6.18 -4.37 13.61
CA LEU A 32 -5.33 -4.08 14.75
C LEU A 32 -4.41 -2.90 14.45
N GLU A 33 -3.80 -2.87 13.28
CA GLU A 33 -2.88 -1.81 12.87
C GLU A 33 -3.59 -0.47 12.70
N ILE A 34 -4.77 -0.46 12.06
CA ILE A 34 -5.60 0.75 11.99
C ILE A 34 -5.91 1.27 13.39
N ARG A 35 -6.31 0.40 14.31
CA ARG A 35 -6.64 0.81 15.68
C ARG A 35 -5.43 1.44 16.38
N LYS A 36 -4.26 0.83 16.26
CA LYS A 36 -3.02 1.38 16.83
C LYS A 36 -2.70 2.77 16.27
N GLU A 37 -2.80 2.97 14.96
CA GLU A 37 -2.51 4.28 14.37
C GLU A 37 -3.53 5.35 14.78
N PHE A 38 -4.81 4.99 14.92
CA PHE A 38 -5.82 5.93 15.42
C PHE A 38 -5.63 6.25 16.91
N ASP A 39 -5.27 5.27 17.74
CA ASP A 39 -4.98 5.49 19.16
C ASP A 39 -3.73 6.34 19.36
N LYS A 40 -2.66 6.11 18.59
CA LYS A 40 -1.43 6.91 18.61
C LYS A 40 -1.68 8.39 18.31
N ASN A 41 -2.61 8.67 17.39
CA ASN A 41 -2.93 10.03 16.95
C ASN A 41 -4.17 10.62 17.67
N ARG A 42 -4.64 9.99 18.76
CA ARG A 42 -5.87 10.34 19.45
C ARG A 42 -5.86 11.75 20.03
N ASP A 43 -4.72 12.17 20.58
CA ASP A 43 -4.57 13.40 21.36
C ASP A 43 -3.95 14.55 20.57
N VAL A 44 -3.96 14.45 19.24
CA VAL A 44 -3.45 15.51 18.35
C VAL A 44 -4.38 16.74 18.45
N MET A 45 -3.85 17.85 18.99
CA MET A 45 -4.59 19.09 19.24
C MET A 45 -4.60 20.04 18.04
N SER A 46 -3.56 20.00 17.19
CA SER A 46 -3.42 20.90 16.04
C SER A 46 -4.42 20.57 14.94
N GLU A 47 -5.26 21.53 14.59
CA GLU A 47 -6.25 21.36 13.52
C GLU A 47 -5.62 21.08 12.15
N ASN A 48 -4.49 21.73 11.84
CA ASN A 48 -3.78 21.49 10.59
C ASN A 48 -3.22 20.07 10.53
N THR A 49 -2.58 19.61 11.60
CA THR A 49 -2.08 18.24 11.70
C THR A 49 -3.20 17.21 11.60
N GLN A 50 -4.37 17.49 12.21
CA GLN A 50 -5.55 16.61 12.06
C GLN A 50 -6.01 16.51 10.62
N LYS A 51 -6.06 17.62 9.87
CA LYS A 51 -6.42 17.62 8.43
C LYS A 51 -5.44 16.82 7.60
N GLU A 52 -4.14 16.99 7.84
CA GLU A 52 -3.08 16.23 7.16
C GLU A 52 -3.19 14.72 7.43
N LEU A 53 -3.42 14.33 8.68
CA LEU A 53 -3.60 12.92 9.06
C LEU A 53 -4.87 12.31 8.44
N ILE A 54 -5.95 13.05 8.36
CA ILE A 54 -7.18 12.62 7.70
C ILE A 54 -6.95 12.43 6.20
N GLN A 55 -6.28 13.38 5.56
CA GLN A 55 -5.92 13.29 4.13
C GLN A 55 -5.04 12.06 3.88
N TYR A 56 -4.00 11.88 4.67
CA TYR A 56 -3.14 10.70 4.61
C TYR A 56 -3.93 9.39 4.78
N GLY A 57 -4.89 9.35 5.70
CA GLY A 57 -5.75 8.18 5.88
C GLY A 57 -6.61 7.86 4.66
N TYR A 58 -7.09 8.87 3.93
CA TYR A 58 -7.80 8.66 2.66
C TYR A 58 -6.88 8.17 1.55
N GLU A 59 -5.64 8.64 1.50
CA GLU A 59 -4.62 8.15 0.56
C GLU A 59 -4.28 6.69 0.82
N VAL A 60 -4.09 6.30 2.09
CA VAL A 60 -3.92 4.90 2.50
C VAL A 60 -5.13 4.06 2.07
N ASN A 61 -6.34 4.55 2.29
CA ASN A 61 -7.56 3.86 1.86
C ASN A 61 -7.61 3.64 0.34
N TYR A 62 -7.21 4.65 -0.44
CA TYR A 62 -7.11 4.55 -1.90
C TYR A 62 -6.11 3.48 -2.33
N VAL A 63 -4.90 3.48 -1.74
CA VAL A 63 -3.88 2.47 -2.04
C VAL A 63 -4.37 1.07 -1.69
N LEU A 64 -5.00 0.89 -0.53
CA LEU A 64 -5.58 -0.40 -0.11
C LEU A 64 -6.66 -0.88 -1.09
N ASP A 65 -7.55 0.01 -1.51
CA ASP A 65 -8.66 -0.35 -2.39
C ASP A 65 -8.22 -0.63 -3.83
N GLN A 66 -7.31 0.20 -4.36
CA GLN A 66 -6.97 0.19 -5.78
C GLN A 66 -5.69 -0.57 -6.13
N LYS A 67 -4.73 -0.66 -5.20
CA LYS A 67 -3.39 -1.17 -5.50
C LYS A 67 -3.04 -2.48 -4.79
N VAL A 68 -3.81 -2.89 -3.78
CA VAL A 68 -3.53 -4.13 -3.05
C VAL A 68 -4.22 -5.31 -3.71
N LEU A 69 -3.42 -6.27 -4.16
CA LEU A 69 -3.85 -7.51 -4.77
C LEU A 69 -3.58 -8.69 -3.83
N GLN A 70 -4.60 -9.50 -3.57
CA GLN A 70 -4.45 -10.76 -2.85
C GLN A 70 -3.99 -11.88 -3.77
N LEU A 71 -3.00 -12.64 -3.28
CA LEU A 71 -2.51 -13.86 -3.90
C LEU A 71 -2.87 -15.06 -3.01
N GLN A 72 -3.50 -16.05 -3.58
CA GLN A 72 -3.80 -17.33 -2.92
C GLN A 72 -2.85 -18.39 -3.45
N GLN A 73 -2.14 -19.06 -2.54
CA GLN A 73 -1.32 -20.21 -2.92
C GLN A 73 -2.23 -21.36 -3.33
N MET A 74 -1.98 -21.93 -4.51
CA MET A 74 -2.81 -22.98 -5.09
C MET A 74 -2.27 -24.38 -4.77
N ASP A 75 -0.95 -24.50 -4.65
CA ASP A 75 -0.27 -25.78 -4.40
C ASP A 75 1.09 -25.58 -3.75
N ASP A 76 1.68 -26.70 -3.28
CA ASP A 76 3.01 -26.72 -2.68
C ASP A 76 4.16 -26.45 -3.68
N LYS A 77 3.84 -26.35 -4.97
CA LYS A 77 4.80 -26.05 -6.04
C LYS A 77 5.02 -24.55 -6.23
N GLY A 78 4.45 -23.71 -5.37
CA GLY A 78 4.64 -22.26 -5.39
C GLY A 78 3.81 -21.52 -6.47
N ARG A 79 2.74 -22.14 -6.96
CA ARG A 79 1.80 -21.44 -7.85
C ARG A 79 0.80 -20.62 -7.06
N TYR A 80 0.55 -19.39 -7.52
CA TYR A 80 -0.38 -18.46 -6.88
C TYR A 80 -1.48 -18.04 -7.85
N LYS A 81 -2.68 -17.92 -7.34
CA LYS A 81 -3.82 -17.32 -8.04
C LYS A 81 -4.03 -15.90 -7.55
N ALA A 82 -4.00 -14.94 -8.46
CA ALA A 82 -4.31 -13.55 -8.17
C ALA A 82 -5.84 -13.33 -8.15
N ASN A 83 -6.33 -12.70 -7.12
CA ASN A 83 -7.76 -12.30 -7.03
C ASN A 83 -7.93 -10.87 -7.54
N ILE A 84 -8.02 -10.72 -8.85
CA ILE A 84 -8.17 -9.44 -9.53
C ILE A 84 -9.63 -9.00 -9.43
N ARG A 85 -9.87 -7.86 -8.79
CA ARG A 85 -11.20 -7.24 -8.74
C ARG A 85 -11.42 -6.32 -9.93
N PRO A 86 -12.64 -6.26 -10.51
CA PRO A 86 -12.92 -5.43 -11.70
C PRO A 86 -12.85 -3.92 -11.43
N ASP A 87 -12.87 -3.51 -10.17
CA ASP A 87 -12.84 -2.12 -9.72
C ASP A 87 -11.42 -1.63 -9.37
N MET A 88 -10.39 -2.48 -9.56
CA MET A 88 -8.99 -2.08 -9.35
C MET A 88 -8.47 -1.26 -10.52
N GLU A 89 -7.64 -0.27 -10.21
CA GLU A 89 -6.90 0.46 -11.22
C GLU A 89 -5.69 -0.35 -11.67
N PHE A 90 -5.71 -0.78 -12.90
CA PHE A 90 -4.51 -1.31 -13.58
C PHE A 90 -3.76 -0.15 -14.20
N GLY A 91 -2.42 -0.19 -14.11
CA GLY A 91 -1.59 0.72 -14.89
C GLY A 91 -1.91 0.60 -16.38
N ILE A 92 -1.67 1.67 -17.13
CA ILE A 92 -1.77 1.61 -18.60
C ILE A 92 -0.77 0.55 -19.05
N ASP A 93 -1.29 -0.57 -19.56
CA ASP A 93 -0.46 -1.57 -20.18
C ASP A 93 0.26 -0.90 -21.35
N THR A 94 1.56 -0.76 -21.23
CA THR A 94 2.37 -0.44 -22.41
C THR A 94 2.16 -1.58 -23.38
N PRO A 95 1.64 -1.32 -24.59
CA PRO A 95 1.41 -2.38 -25.55
C PRO A 95 2.73 -3.14 -25.74
N TYR A 96 2.63 -4.47 -25.74
CA TYR A 96 3.78 -5.32 -26.02
C TYR A 96 4.38 -4.90 -27.37
N ARG A 97 5.64 -4.54 -27.34
CA ARG A 97 6.39 -4.14 -28.53
C ARG A 97 7.36 -5.25 -28.86
N ASP A 98 7.07 -5.97 -29.90
CA ASP A 98 7.92 -7.03 -30.51
C ASP A 98 9.00 -6.44 -31.43
N ASP A 99 8.92 -5.14 -31.71
CA ASP A 99 9.88 -4.37 -32.53
C ASP A 99 11.05 -3.80 -31.69
N ILE A 100 11.09 -4.02 -30.38
CA ILE A 100 12.18 -3.53 -29.52
C ILE A 100 13.42 -4.40 -29.70
N THR A 101 14.51 -3.78 -30.15
CA THR A 101 15.81 -4.44 -30.24
C THR A 101 16.40 -4.69 -28.85
N GLU A 102 17.27 -5.70 -28.74
CA GLU A 102 17.93 -6.05 -27.48
C GLU A 102 18.75 -4.89 -26.90
N GLU A 103 19.24 -3.99 -27.72
CA GLU A 103 19.99 -2.79 -27.33
C GLU A 103 19.07 -1.77 -26.67
N GLN A 104 17.90 -1.50 -27.26
CA GLN A 104 16.88 -0.61 -26.70
C GLN A 104 16.35 -1.12 -25.36
N TYR A 105 16.17 -2.45 -25.23
CA TYR A 105 15.79 -3.07 -23.96
C TYR A 105 16.86 -2.90 -22.88
N LYS A 106 18.13 -3.08 -23.23
CA LYS A 106 19.25 -2.86 -22.29
C LYS A 106 19.39 -1.40 -21.88
N GLU A 107 19.12 -0.46 -22.76
CA GLU A 107 19.20 0.97 -22.51
C GLU A 107 18.05 1.45 -21.60
N ALA A 108 16.82 0.99 -21.84
CA ALA A 108 15.66 1.26 -20.96
C ALA A 108 15.88 0.72 -19.55
N ASN A 109 16.47 -0.47 -19.42
CA ASN A 109 16.75 -1.09 -18.10
C ASN A 109 17.95 -0.46 -17.37
N ARG A 110 18.90 0.20 -18.06
CA ARG A 110 19.96 0.97 -17.39
C ARG A 110 19.38 2.10 -16.57
N GLY A 111 18.39 2.82 -17.09
CA GLY A 111 17.70 3.89 -16.37
C GLY A 111 16.86 3.39 -15.20
N ALA A 112 16.25 2.21 -15.31
CA ALA A 112 15.47 1.60 -14.24
C ALA A 112 16.34 1.14 -13.06
N LYS A 113 17.49 0.53 -13.32
CA LYS A 113 18.46 0.14 -12.28
C LYS A 113 19.01 1.35 -11.52
N GLN A 114 19.21 2.48 -12.17
CA GLN A 114 19.66 3.70 -11.53
C GLN A 114 18.60 4.33 -10.62
N LYS A 115 17.32 4.25 -10.99
CA LYS A 115 16.20 4.70 -10.12
C LYS A 115 15.98 3.79 -8.90
N CYS A 116 16.17 2.49 -9.02
CA CYS A 116 16.10 1.57 -7.88
C CYS A 116 17.31 1.69 -6.94
N SER A 117 18.50 2.03 -7.46
CA SER A 117 19.71 2.26 -6.65
C SER A 117 19.69 3.57 -5.87
N SER A 118 18.93 4.58 -6.32
CA SER A 118 18.79 5.87 -5.64
C SER A 118 17.67 5.88 -4.57
N TYR A 119 16.92 4.79 -4.44
CA TYR A 119 16.03 4.60 -3.30
C TYR A 119 16.88 4.17 -2.10
N ASN A 120 17.33 5.16 -1.42
CA ASN A 120 18.44 5.30 -0.51
C ASN A 120 18.33 4.35 0.69
N MET A 121 19.28 3.44 0.84
CA MET A 121 19.55 2.70 2.07
C MET A 121 19.86 3.62 3.28
N ASN A 122 20.12 4.90 3.06
CA ASN A 122 20.43 5.86 4.13
C ASN A 122 19.21 6.25 4.99
N LYS A 123 17.99 5.86 4.61
CA LYS A 123 16.80 6.09 5.44
C LYS A 123 16.53 4.96 6.43
N MET A 124 17.18 3.80 6.26
CA MET A 124 17.02 2.65 7.16
C MET A 124 17.95 2.69 8.37
N THR A 125 19.01 3.52 8.32
CA THR A 125 20.01 3.61 9.41
C THR A 125 19.70 4.70 10.45
N MET A 126 18.59 5.43 10.33
CA MET A 126 18.22 6.47 11.30
C MET A 126 17.22 6.02 12.37
N ILE A 127 16.76 4.76 12.34
CA ILE A 127 15.79 4.27 13.33
C ILE A 127 16.47 3.61 14.53
N ASP A 128 17.76 3.19 14.42
CA ASP A 128 18.46 2.42 15.46
C ASP A 128 19.37 3.24 16.39
N LYS A 129 19.24 4.58 16.45
CA LYS A 129 20.12 5.41 17.31
C LYS A 129 19.45 6.18 18.43
N ASN A 130 18.19 5.87 18.77
CA ASN A 130 17.51 6.53 19.89
C ASN A 130 17.05 5.57 21.00
N GLU A 131 17.70 4.42 21.17
CA GLU A 131 17.59 3.59 22.38
C GLU A 131 18.98 3.32 22.94
N GLN A 132 19.52 4.29 23.68
CA GLN A 132 20.42 4.10 24.82
C GLN A 132 20.27 5.27 25.78
#